data_412373b7e66bc0137e010a9823f4c8e4
#
_entry.id   412373b7e66bc0137e010a9823f4c8e4
#
_cell.length_a   1.000
_cell.length_b   1.000
_cell.length_c   1.000
_cell.angle_alpha   90.00
_cell.angle_beta   90.00
_cell.angle_gamma   90.00
#
_symmetry.space_group_name_H-M   'P 1'
#
loop_
_entity.id
_entity.type
_entity.pdbx_description
1 polymer ?
#
loop_
_entity_poly.entity_id
_entity_poly.type
_entity_poly.pdbx_seq_one_letter_code
_entity_poly.pdbx_strand_id
1 'polypeptide(L)'
;GEGQSTAAEPYDPDHACVVVHTGGTTGSPKGVMLTDDCFNGIALQFQAYPKLFHRGQKLMNVMPPFIAYGFACGIHLPLVLGFTVIIIPNLDPAKLGSLVLKHKPEHMFGVPTHYQQLAADPKLRDKDLSFIINYAAGGDSLSRGAEQTVNDFLAAHGARYPIAKGYGMTEVSSAATVAAGLDNKPGSVGIPMVNTVVAAFEPGTDQELPIGQRGELCISGPCLMKGYYNKPEETAILLRRHPDGRVWAHTGDMGYLDEDGFVFLDSRIKRMIIRHDGFKVFPSMIENVVSRHPAVHQCSVVGCADKDHTQGRLPFVYIVLKADTTAK
;
A
#
# COMPACT_ATOMS: atom_id res chain seq x y z
N GLY A 1 -1.35 43.84 -1.00
CA GLY A 1 0.00 43.64 -1.47
C GLY A 1 -0.06 43.08 -2.86
N GLU A 2 0.51 43.78 -3.83
CA GLU A 2 0.67 43.30 -5.18
C GLU A 2 1.54 42.04 -5.14
N GLY A 3 0.96 40.90 -5.50
CA GLY A 3 1.69 39.65 -5.59
C GLY A 3 2.75 39.77 -6.67
N GLN A 4 4.00 39.75 -6.28
CA GLN A 4 5.08 39.49 -7.23
C GLN A 4 4.78 38.12 -7.85
N SER A 5 4.51 38.10 -9.15
CA SER A 5 4.50 36.88 -9.94
C SER A 5 5.93 36.31 -9.84
N THR A 6 6.13 35.31 -9.02
CA THR A 6 7.33 34.49 -9.12
C THR A 6 7.25 33.80 -10.48
N ALA A 7 8.17 34.13 -11.39
CA ALA A 7 8.31 33.40 -12.64
C ALA A 7 8.47 31.91 -12.24
N ALA A 8 7.65 31.04 -12.86
CA ALA A 8 7.80 29.62 -12.68
C ALA A 8 9.21 29.22 -13.14
N GLU A 9 9.92 28.46 -12.34
CA GLU A 9 11.19 27.86 -12.76
C GLU A 9 10.97 27.02 -14.03
N PRO A 10 11.93 27.02 -14.96
CA PRO A 10 11.83 26.14 -16.13
C PRO A 10 11.65 24.68 -15.68
N TYR A 11 10.75 23.97 -16.35
CA TYR A 11 10.53 22.56 -16.10
C TYR A 11 11.83 21.78 -16.39
N ASP A 12 12.25 21.00 -15.41
CA ASP A 12 13.38 20.06 -15.50
C ASP A 12 12.91 18.67 -15.03
N PRO A 13 12.78 17.68 -15.93
CA PRO A 13 12.34 16.34 -15.57
C PRO A 13 13.28 15.63 -14.59
N ASP A 14 14.52 16.09 -14.53
CA ASP A 14 15.54 15.56 -13.62
C ASP A 14 15.62 16.28 -12.27
N HIS A 15 14.86 17.35 -12.09
CA HIS A 15 14.82 18.06 -10.82
C HIS A 15 14.11 17.23 -9.74
N ALA A 16 14.84 16.90 -8.65
CA ALA A 16 14.25 16.27 -7.48
C ALA A 16 13.60 17.33 -6.58
N CYS A 17 12.28 17.45 -6.63
CA CYS A 17 11.54 18.46 -5.86
C CYS A 17 11.40 18.09 -4.38
N VAL A 18 11.46 16.79 -4.06
CA VAL A 18 11.31 16.29 -2.68
C VAL A 18 12.24 15.11 -2.43
N VAL A 19 12.80 15.06 -1.23
CA VAL A 19 13.49 13.87 -0.71
C VAL A 19 12.69 13.31 0.46
N VAL A 20 12.17 12.09 0.29
CA VAL A 20 11.39 11.38 1.31
C VAL A 20 12.21 10.23 1.87
N HIS A 21 12.22 10.07 3.20
CA HIS A 21 12.90 8.94 3.80
C HIS A 21 12.06 7.67 3.74
N THR A 22 12.68 6.57 3.31
CA THR A 22 12.08 5.24 3.45
C THR A 22 12.44 4.64 4.80
N GLY A 23 11.45 4.06 5.46
CA GLY A 23 11.64 3.25 6.66
C GLY A 23 12.21 1.88 6.29
N GLY A 24 13.51 1.81 5.99
CA GLY A 24 14.16 0.55 5.65
C GLY A 24 14.04 -0.46 6.80
N THR A 25 13.47 -1.63 6.53
CA THR A 25 13.37 -2.74 7.50
C THR A 25 14.72 -3.38 7.82
N THR A 26 15.81 -2.98 7.17
CA THR A 26 17.12 -3.67 7.22
C THR A 26 18.34 -2.76 7.19
N GLY A 27 18.20 -1.43 7.40
CA GLY A 27 19.33 -0.51 7.35
C GLY A 27 18.95 0.91 7.75
N SER A 28 19.93 1.84 7.66
CA SER A 28 19.66 3.27 7.86
C SER A 28 18.62 3.77 6.85
N PRO A 29 17.74 4.71 7.23
CA PRO A 29 16.78 5.33 6.32
C PRO A 29 17.49 5.88 5.07
N LYS A 30 16.88 5.68 3.89
CA LYS A 30 17.40 6.19 2.62
C LYS A 30 16.56 7.36 2.16
N GLY A 31 17.19 8.41 1.67
CA GLY A 31 16.49 9.53 1.05
C GLY A 31 16.11 9.18 -0.40
N VAL A 32 14.83 9.04 -0.65
CA VAL A 32 14.26 8.80 -2.00
C VAL A 32 14.04 10.13 -2.68
N MET A 33 14.69 10.36 -3.80
CA MET A 33 14.54 11.58 -4.61
C MET A 33 13.35 11.43 -5.56
N LEU A 34 12.32 12.25 -5.35
CA LEU A 34 11.11 12.28 -6.17
C LEU A 34 11.07 13.56 -6.98
N THR A 35 10.69 13.45 -8.25
CA THR A 35 10.59 14.57 -9.19
C THR A 35 9.16 15.11 -9.25
N ASP A 36 8.98 16.27 -9.91
CA ASP A 36 7.65 16.81 -10.18
C ASP A 36 6.79 15.83 -10.97
N ASP A 37 7.38 15.09 -11.91
CA ASP A 37 6.70 14.06 -12.70
C ASP A 37 6.18 12.92 -11.85
N CYS A 38 6.90 12.55 -10.79
CA CYS A 38 6.44 11.54 -9.86
C CYS A 38 5.11 11.92 -9.21
N PHE A 39 5.00 13.16 -8.70
CA PHE A 39 3.79 13.63 -8.03
C PHE A 39 2.65 13.92 -9.02
N ASN A 40 2.96 14.56 -10.12
CA ASN A 40 1.99 14.85 -11.17
C ASN A 40 1.49 13.55 -11.83
N GLY A 41 2.37 12.55 -11.99
CA GLY A 41 2.01 11.21 -12.44
C GLY A 41 0.95 10.56 -11.56
N ILE A 42 1.15 10.54 -10.23
CA ILE A 42 0.15 10.03 -9.28
C ILE A 42 -1.19 10.79 -9.43
N ALA A 43 -1.16 12.11 -9.51
CA ALA A 43 -2.39 12.90 -9.64
C ALA A 43 -3.15 12.57 -10.95
N LEU A 44 -2.45 12.49 -12.07
CA LEU A 44 -3.02 12.10 -13.37
C LEU A 44 -3.60 10.68 -13.35
N GLN A 45 -2.93 9.75 -12.68
CA GLN A 45 -3.40 8.38 -12.55
C GLN A 45 -4.74 8.31 -11.79
N PHE A 46 -4.90 9.09 -10.71
CA PHE A 46 -6.16 9.15 -9.98
C PHE A 46 -7.27 9.89 -10.75
N GLN A 47 -6.93 10.85 -11.61
CA GLN A 47 -7.90 11.48 -12.51
C GLN A 47 -8.55 10.49 -13.49
N ALA A 48 -7.91 9.35 -13.76
CA ALA A 48 -8.47 8.28 -14.57
C ALA A 48 -9.68 7.57 -13.93
N TYR A 49 -10.00 7.88 -12.66
CA TYR A 49 -11.16 7.35 -11.94
C TYR A 49 -12.26 8.44 -11.72
N PRO A 50 -12.83 9.04 -12.80
CA PRO A 50 -13.74 10.18 -12.69
C PRO A 50 -15.05 9.86 -11.98
N LYS A 51 -15.41 8.57 -11.85
CA LYS A 51 -16.60 8.15 -11.08
C LYS A 51 -16.39 8.20 -9.57
N LEU A 52 -15.14 8.24 -9.11
CA LEU A 52 -14.80 8.25 -7.69
C LEU A 52 -14.40 9.64 -7.20
N PHE A 53 -13.62 10.37 -8.01
CA PHE A 53 -12.97 11.60 -7.60
C PHE A 53 -13.54 12.80 -8.34
N HIS A 54 -14.21 13.70 -7.60
CA HIS A 54 -14.83 14.92 -8.12
C HIS A 54 -14.38 16.14 -7.33
N ARG A 55 -14.13 17.23 -8.03
CA ARG A 55 -13.78 18.52 -7.42
C ARG A 55 -14.80 18.89 -6.31
N GLY A 56 -14.28 19.42 -5.20
CA GLY A 56 -15.08 19.87 -4.05
C GLY A 56 -15.34 18.79 -2.99
N GLN A 57 -15.02 17.52 -3.25
CA GLN A 57 -15.08 16.47 -2.24
C GLN A 57 -14.09 16.72 -1.10
N LYS A 58 -14.32 16.07 0.04
CA LYS A 58 -13.47 16.18 1.24
C LYS A 58 -12.61 14.94 1.39
N LEU A 59 -11.32 15.15 1.58
CA LEU A 59 -10.38 14.12 1.96
C LEU A 59 -9.88 14.38 3.36
N MET A 60 -10.01 13.40 4.26
CA MET A 60 -9.38 13.46 5.58
C MET A 60 -8.01 12.79 5.51
N ASN A 61 -6.96 13.59 5.71
CA ASN A 61 -5.60 13.09 5.75
C ASN A 61 -5.20 12.74 7.18
N VAL A 62 -5.04 11.44 7.42
CA VAL A 62 -4.60 10.86 8.69
C VAL A 62 -3.18 10.27 8.61
N MET A 63 -2.58 10.31 7.42
CA MET A 63 -1.23 9.79 7.20
C MET A 63 -0.18 10.86 7.46
N PRO A 64 0.98 10.49 8.04
CA PRO A 64 2.07 11.43 8.26
C PRO A 64 2.55 12.06 6.95
N PRO A 65 2.70 13.40 6.87
CA PRO A 65 3.08 14.07 5.63
C PRO A 65 4.54 13.87 5.23
N PHE A 66 5.37 13.30 6.11
CA PHE A 66 6.78 13.03 5.84
C PHE A 66 7.05 11.67 5.18
N ILE A 67 6.00 10.89 4.89
CA ILE A 67 6.08 9.67 4.08
C ILE A 67 5.43 9.91 2.71
N ALA A 68 5.89 9.22 1.67
CA ALA A 68 5.38 9.43 0.31
C ALA A 68 3.86 9.27 0.21
N TYR A 69 3.28 8.28 0.89
CA TYR A 69 1.83 8.05 0.92
C TYR A 69 1.07 9.27 1.50
N GLY A 70 1.52 9.78 2.65
CA GLY A 70 0.87 10.93 3.29
C GLY A 70 1.07 12.24 2.53
N PHE A 71 2.20 12.42 1.85
CA PHE A 71 2.47 13.61 1.05
C PHE A 71 1.78 13.54 -0.32
N ALA A 72 2.08 12.51 -1.11
CA ALA A 72 1.57 12.40 -2.49
C ALA A 72 0.05 12.22 -2.51
N CYS A 73 -0.49 11.25 -1.75
CA CYS A 73 -1.93 10.96 -1.76
C CYS A 73 -2.73 11.80 -0.76
N GLY A 74 -2.12 12.24 0.35
CA GLY A 74 -2.81 12.98 1.40
C GLY A 74 -2.79 14.50 1.26
N ILE A 75 -1.85 15.06 0.49
CA ILE A 75 -1.70 16.51 0.30
C ILE A 75 -1.70 16.88 -1.19
N HIS A 76 -0.72 16.42 -1.97
CA HIS A 76 -0.56 16.84 -3.37
C HIS A 76 -1.77 16.44 -4.23
N LEU A 77 -2.10 15.17 -4.25
CA LEU A 77 -3.23 14.64 -5.02
C LEU A 77 -4.55 15.39 -4.76
N PRO A 78 -5.03 15.53 -3.52
CA PRO A 78 -6.30 16.20 -3.28
C PRO A 78 -6.27 17.69 -3.66
N LEU A 79 -5.14 18.38 -3.56
CA LEU A 79 -5.00 19.75 -4.03
C LEU A 79 -5.13 19.85 -5.54
N VAL A 80 -4.48 18.94 -6.28
CA VAL A 80 -4.60 18.88 -7.76
C VAL A 80 -6.02 18.55 -8.19
N LEU A 81 -6.71 17.64 -7.47
CA LEU A 81 -8.11 17.28 -7.76
C LEU A 81 -9.12 18.36 -7.31
N GLY A 82 -8.67 19.40 -6.61
CA GLY A 82 -9.52 20.47 -6.08
C GLY A 82 -10.42 20.01 -4.94
N PHE A 83 -9.91 19.15 -4.07
CA PHE A 83 -10.58 18.68 -2.86
C PHE A 83 -10.39 19.66 -1.69
N THR A 84 -11.30 19.57 -0.73
CA THR A 84 -11.08 20.12 0.60
C THR A 84 -10.30 19.12 1.45
N VAL A 85 -9.07 19.47 1.83
CA VAL A 85 -8.21 18.61 2.65
C VAL A 85 -8.44 18.90 4.14
N ILE A 86 -8.83 17.88 4.90
CA ILE A 86 -8.96 17.93 6.36
C ILE A 86 -7.71 17.29 6.94
N ILE A 87 -6.79 18.13 7.41
CA ILE A 87 -5.51 17.67 7.97
C ILE A 87 -5.71 17.36 9.45
N ILE A 88 -5.31 16.16 9.89
CA ILE A 88 -5.29 15.73 11.28
C ILE A 88 -3.83 15.54 11.71
N PRO A 89 -3.16 16.57 12.24
CA PRO A 89 -1.72 16.55 12.49
C PRO A 89 -1.30 15.49 13.51
N ASN A 90 -2.13 15.27 14.53
CA ASN A 90 -1.92 14.31 15.60
C ASN A 90 -3.16 13.46 15.76
N LEU A 91 -3.21 12.37 15.01
CA LEU A 91 -4.31 11.42 15.10
C LEU A 91 -4.25 10.67 16.43
N ASP A 92 -5.28 10.88 17.26
CA ASP A 92 -5.62 9.95 18.33
C ASP A 92 -6.54 8.89 17.74
N PRO A 93 -6.09 7.64 17.61
CA PRO A 93 -6.91 6.58 17.00
C PRO A 93 -8.28 6.40 17.66
N ALA A 94 -8.39 6.60 18.97
CA ALA A 94 -9.66 6.51 19.71
C ALA A 94 -10.67 7.61 19.33
N LYS A 95 -10.23 8.65 18.64
CA LYS A 95 -11.08 9.77 18.17
C LYS A 95 -11.45 9.66 16.70
N LEU A 96 -10.93 8.68 15.98
CA LEU A 96 -11.10 8.58 14.53
C LEU A 96 -12.58 8.55 14.12
N GLY A 97 -13.41 7.73 14.76
CA GLY A 97 -14.85 7.68 14.48
C GLY A 97 -15.56 9.01 14.73
N SER A 98 -15.20 9.72 15.81
CA SER A 98 -15.75 11.04 16.10
C SER A 98 -15.33 12.09 15.06
N LEU A 99 -14.10 12.01 14.53
CA LEU A 99 -13.60 12.88 13.46
C LEU A 99 -14.34 12.60 12.15
N VAL A 100 -14.56 11.33 11.81
CA VAL A 100 -15.33 10.91 10.63
C VAL A 100 -16.75 11.47 10.70
N LEU A 101 -17.45 11.34 11.82
CA LEU A 101 -18.80 11.87 12.01
C LEU A 101 -18.84 13.39 11.93
N LYS A 102 -17.86 14.07 12.51
CA LYS A 102 -17.77 15.54 12.53
C LYS A 102 -17.54 16.12 11.14
N HIS A 103 -16.58 15.57 10.41
CA HIS A 103 -16.12 16.15 9.15
C HIS A 103 -16.80 15.57 7.92
N LYS A 104 -17.36 14.36 8.02
CA LYS A 104 -18.00 13.61 6.93
C LYS A 104 -17.14 13.61 5.66
N PRO A 105 -15.90 13.10 5.71
CA PRO A 105 -15.04 13.04 4.55
C PRO A 105 -15.53 11.94 3.60
N GLU A 106 -15.63 12.25 2.31
CA GLU A 106 -15.93 11.27 1.28
C GLU A 106 -14.76 10.33 1.03
N HIS A 107 -13.53 10.81 1.28
CA HIS A 107 -12.30 10.08 1.07
C HIS A 107 -11.43 10.08 2.31
N MET A 108 -10.75 8.96 2.54
CA MET A 108 -9.70 8.84 3.53
C MET A 108 -8.65 7.84 3.05
N PHE A 109 -7.39 8.24 3.12
CA PHE A 109 -6.25 7.34 2.89
C PHE A 109 -5.62 7.00 4.24
N GLY A 110 -5.51 5.71 4.53
CA GLY A 110 -5.03 5.23 5.81
C GLY A 110 -4.40 3.85 5.75
N VAL A 111 -4.01 3.35 6.90
CA VAL A 111 -3.52 1.97 7.05
C VAL A 111 -4.65 1.04 7.52
N PRO A 112 -4.55 -0.28 7.32
CA PRO A 112 -5.59 -1.24 7.70
C PRO A 112 -6.15 -1.08 9.11
N THR A 113 -5.29 -0.79 10.08
CA THR A 113 -5.69 -0.62 11.49
C THR A 113 -6.65 0.53 11.72
N HIS A 114 -6.58 1.62 10.93
CA HIS A 114 -7.55 2.72 11.02
C HIS A 114 -8.97 2.24 10.71
N TYR A 115 -9.14 1.41 9.70
CA TYR A 115 -10.44 0.91 9.26
C TYR A 115 -10.99 -0.19 10.19
N GLN A 116 -10.12 -1.04 10.73
CA GLN A 116 -10.49 -2.00 11.77
C GLN A 116 -10.98 -1.28 13.03
N GLN A 117 -10.34 -0.17 13.42
CA GLN A 117 -10.81 0.66 14.53
C GLN A 117 -12.16 1.31 14.25
N LEU A 118 -12.39 1.83 13.04
CA LEU A 118 -13.71 2.37 12.67
C LEU A 118 -14.79 1.30 12.76
N ALA A 119 -14.52 0.10 12.24
CA ALA A 119 -15.46 -1.02 12.30
C ALA A 119 -15.76 -1.49 13.74
N ALA A 120 -14.82 -1.29 14.66
CA ALA A 120 -14.98 -1.64 16.06
C ALA A 120 -15.49 -0.48 16.96
N ASP A 121 -15.60 0.75 16.44
CA ASP A 121 -15.98 1.92 17.23
C ASP A 121 -17.50 1.90 17.56
N PRO A 122 -17.89 1.73 18.85
CA PRO A 122 -19.28 1.68 19.25
C PRO A 122 -20.04 2.98 18.94
N LYS A 123 -19.35 4.12 18.78
CA LYS A 123 -19.96 5.40 18.39
C LYS A 123 -20.53 5.41 16.98
N LEU A 124 -20.08 4.47 16.14
CA LEU A 124 -20.50 4.36 14.74
C LEU A 124 -21.62 3.34 14.54
N ARG A 125 -21.97 2.54 15.53
CA ARG A 125 -22.86 1.37 15.43
C ARG A 125 -24.16 1.65 14.64
N ASP A 126 -24.82 2.79 14.90
CA ASP A 126 -26.12 3.14 14.32
C ASP A 126 -26.03 4.43 13.49
N LYS A 127 -24.86 4.72 12.92
CA LYS A 127 -24.64 5.96 12.16
C LYS A 127 -24.71 5.70 10.68
N ASP A 128 -25.36 6.63 9.98
CA ASP A 128 -25.32 6.70 8.52
C ASP A 128 -23.96 7.21 8.07
N LEU A 129 -23.25 6.40 7.29
CA LEU A 129 -21.94 6.70 6.68
C LEU A 129 -22.04 6.70 5.15
N SER A 130 -23.24 6.93 4.59
CA SER A 130 -23.48 6.95 3.14
C SER A 130 -22.69 8.04 2.39
N PHE A 131 -22.13 9.02 3.12
CA PHE A 131 -21.19 9.99 2.56
C PHE A 131 -19.83 9.38 2.16
N ILE A 132 -19.49 8.19 2.66
CA ILE A 132 -18.21 7.53 2.34
C ILE A 132 -18.27 7.03 0.89
N ILE A 133 -17.35 7.53 0.07
CA ILE A 133 -17.18 7.11 -1.32
C ILE A 133 -15.97 6.18 -1.44
N ASN A 134 -14.79 6.62 -0.99
CA ASN A 134 -13.56 5.83 -1.16
C ASN A 134 -12.65 5.96 0.06
N TYR A 135 -12.71 4.96 0.93
CA TYR A 135 -11.74 4.76 1.98
C TYR A 135 -10.72 3.72 1.51
N ALA A 136 -9.44 4.08 1.53
CA ALA A 136 -8.39 3.27 0.93
C ALA A 136 -7.32 2.86 1.94
N ALA A 137 -7.10 1.57 2.07
CA ALA A 137 -6.05 0.97 2.87
C ALA A 137 -4.77 0.76 2.04
N GLY A 138 -3.65 1.24 2.55
CA GLY A 138 -2.32 1.05 1.96
C GLY A 138 -1.23 1.06 3.02
N GLY A 139 0.00 0.79 2.62
CA GLY A 139 1.19 0.86 3.48
C GLY A 139 1.39 -0.32 4.43
N ASP A 140 0.40 -1.19 4.58
CA ASP A 140 0.51 -2.44 5.35
C ASP A 140 -0.45 -3.49 4.78
N SER A 141 -0.28 -4.75 5.19
CA SER A 141 -1.11 -5.87 4.73
C SER A 141 -2.49 -5.85 5.38
N LEU A 142 -3.53 -6.00 4.56
CA LEU A 142 -4.91 -6.20 5.00
C LEU A 142 -5.28 -7.69 4.81
N SER A 143 -5.40 -8.43 5.91
CA SER A 143 -5.81 -9.83 5.82
C SER A 143 -7.25 -9.96 5.29
N ARG A 144 -7.56 -11.07 4.62
CA ARG A 144 -8.92 -11.31 4.08
C ARG A 144 -10.02 -11.25 5.13
N GLY A 145 -9.74 -11.70 6.35
CA GLY A 145 -10.70 -11.61 7.45
C GLY A 145 -10.96 -10.18 7.89
N ALA A 146 -9.91 -9.37 8.01
CA ALA A 146 -10.03 -7.95 8.33
C ALA A 146 -10.71 -7.17 7.19
N GLU A 147 -10.39 -7.47 5.94
CA GLU A 147 -11.05 -6.90 4.76
C GLU A 147 -12.55 -7.17 4.79
N GLN A 148 -12.96 -8.41 5.04
CA GLN A 148 -14.38 -8.78 5.13
C GLN A 148 -15.08 -8.02 6.27
N THR A 149 -14.48 -7.99 7.46
CA THR A 149 -15.06 -7.26 8.62
C THR A 149 -15.27 -5.77 8.30
N VAL A 150 -14.30 -5.12 7.66
CA VAL A 150 -14.40 -3.71 7.27
C VAL A 150 -15.47 -3.52 6.19
N ASN A 151 -15.54 -4.41 5.20
CA ASN A 151 -16.53 -4.33 4.13
C ASN A 151 -17.95 -4.54 4.65
N ASP A 152 -18.18 -5.50 5.55
CA ASP A 152 -19.47 -5.72 6.20
C ASP A 152 -19.90 -4.48 6.99
N PHE A 153 -18.97 -3.85 7.71
CA PHE A 153 -19.22 -2.59 8.40
C PHE A 153 -19.61 -1.47 7.43
N LEU A 154 -18.82 -1.24 6.38
CA LEU A 154 -19.08 -0.19 5.40
C LEU A 154 -20.44 -0.38 4.73
N ALA A 155 -20.77 -1.60 4.30
CA ALA A 155 -22.03 -1.94 3.67
C ALA A 155 -23.23 -1.73 4.62
N ALA A 156 -23.12 -2.18 5.88
CA ALA A 156 -24.16 -2.01 6.89
C ALA A 156 -24.46 -0.54 7.21
N HIS A 157 -23.50 0.37 6.97
CA HIS A 157 -23.65 1.80 7.26
C HIS A 157 -23.89 2.67 6.00
N GLY A 158 -24.16 2.04 4.86
CA GLY A 158 -24.53 2.72 3.62
C GLY A 158 -23.38 3.30 2.80
N ALA A 159 -22.13 2.92 3.11
CA ALA A 159 -20.99 3.32 2.28
C ALA A 159 -21.17 2.80 0.84
N ARG A 160 -20.76 3.62 -0.13
CA ARG A 160 -21.03 3.36 -1.54
C ARG A 160 -20.25 2.16 -2.12
N TYR A 161 -19.03 1.97 -1.66
CA TYR A 161 -18.13 0.92 -2.15
C TYR A 161 -17.41 0.21 -1.00
N PRO A 162 -16.91 -1.01 -1.23
CA PRO A 162 -16.04 -1.68 -0.26
C PRO A 162 -14.74 -0.89 -0.05
N ILE A 163 -13.96 -1.28 0.96
CA ILE A 163 -12.65 -0.69 1.23
C ILE A 163 -11.76 -0.79 -0.01
N ALA A 164 -11.25 0.32 -0.49
CA ALA A 164 -10.24 0.34 -1.53
C ALA A 164 -8.90 -0.14 -0.97
N LYS A 165 -8.06 -0.69 -1.82
CA LYS A 165 -6.73 -1.17 -1.46
C LYS A 165 -5.72 -0.67 -2.46
N GLY A 166 -4.52 -0.37 -2.01
CA GLY A 166 -3.41 0.03 -2.87
C GLY A 166 -2.10 -0.59 -2.43
N TYR A 167 -1.26 -0.86 -3.39
CA TYR A 167 0.11 -1.29 -3.18
C TYR A 167 1.07 -0.32 -3.85
N GLY A 168 2.17 -0.08 -3.18
CA GLY A 168 3.26 0.74 -3.67
C GLY A 168 4.33 0.91 -2.61
N MET A 169 5.28 1.74 -2.90
CA MET A 169 6.41 2.05 -2.03
C MET A 169 6.88 3.48 -2.27
N THR A 170 7.71 4.00 -1.38
CA THR A 170 8.25 5.36 -1.50
C THR A 170 8.96 5.57 -2.84
N GLU A 171 9.66 4.56 -3.32
CA GLU A 171 10.45 4.56 -4.56
C GLU A 171 9.60 4.59 -5.85
N VAL A 172 8.29 4.41 -5.73
CA VAL A 172 7.31 4.61 -6.80
C VAL A 172 6.31 5.71 -6.45
N SER A 173 6.74 6.65 -5.61
CA SER A 173 5.99 7.86 -5.21
C SER A 173 4.70 7.63 -4.45
N SER A 174 4.38 6.43 -4.02
CA SER A 174 3.26 6.00 -3.19
C SER A 174 2.53 4.78 -3.75
N ALA A 175 1.72 4.94 -4.80
CA ALA A 175 0.84 3.89 -5.31
C ALA A 175 1.24 3.44 -6.72
N ALA A 176 1.29 2.13 -6.94
CA ALA A 176 1.48 1.50 -8.25
C ALA A 176 0.24 0.71 -8.69
N THR A 177 -0.53 0.20 -7.71
CA THR A 177 -1.80 -0.49 -7.98
C THR A 177 -2.91 0.07 -7.11
N VAL A 178 -4.14 -0.07 -7.56
CA VAL A 178 -5.33 0.29 -6.79
C VAL A 178 -6.50 -0.65 -7.09
N ALA A 179 -7.19 -1.07 -6.03
CA ALA A 179 -8.50 -1.68 -6.08
C ALA A 179 -9.49 -0.67 -5.52
N ALA A 180 -10.33 -0.08 -6.36
CA ALA A 180 -11.24 0.99 -5.97
C ALA A 180 -12.60 0.87 -6.66
N GLY A 181 -13.65 1.32 -6.00
CA GLY A 181 -15.00 1.22 -6.55
C GLY A 181 -15.43 -0.23 -6.72
N LEU A 182 -15.92 -0.58 -7.91
CA LEU A 182 -16.33 -1.94 -8.27
C LEU A 182 -15.17 -2.81 -8.79
N ASP A 183 -14.05 -2.20 -9.16
CA ASP A 183 -12.84 -2.90 -9.60
C ASP A 183 -12.03 -3.33 -8.38
N ASN A 184 -12.63 -4.19 -7.57
CA ASN A 184 -12.07 -4.61 -6.28
C ASN A 184 -12.24 -6.13 -6.10
N LYS A 185 -11.13 -6.87 -6.12
CA LYS A 185 -11.11 -8.32 -5.94
C LYS A 185 -10.60 -8.66 -4.54
N PRO A 186 -11.34 -9.44 -3.73
CA PRO A 186 -10.94 -9.77 -2.37
C PRO A 186 -9.54 -10.39 -2.28
N GLY A 187 -8.71 -9.86 -1.38
CA GLY A 187 -7.34 -10.33 -1.18
C GLY A 187 -6.31 -9.81 -2.18
N SER A 188 -6.73 -9.14 -3.28
CA SER A 188 -5.81 -8.44 -4.17
C SER A 188 -5.46 -7.05 -3.64
N VAL A 189 -4.40 -6.46 -4.16
CA VAL A 189 -4.04 -5.05 -3.95
C VAL A 189 -4.42 -4.19 -5.17
N GLY A 190 -5.29 -4.71 -6.02
CA GLY A 190 -5.83 -4.03 -7.19
C GLY A 190 -5.10 -4.33 -8.48
N ILE A 191 -5.38 -3.50 -9.46
CA ILE A 191 -4.77 -3.53 -10.79
C ILE A 191 -3.74 -2.41 -10.92
N PRO A 192 -2.76 -2.54 -11.82
CA PRO A 192 -1.80 -1.45 -12.09
C PRO A 192 -2.51 -0.16 -12.47
N MET A 193 -2.02 0.94 -11.96
CA MET A 193 -2.53 2.27 -12.31
C MET A 193 -2.19 2.63 -13.76
N VAL A 194 -2.90 3.59 -14.33
CA VAL A 194 -2.69 4.04 -15.71
C VAL A 194 -1.20 4.38 -15.94
N ASN A 195 -0.66 3.93 -17.06
CA ASN A 195 0.76 4.06 -17.43
C ASN A 195 1.75 3.36 -16.48
N THR A 196 1.27 2.53 -15.56
CA THR A 196 2.10 1.69 -14.71
C THR A 196 2.00 0.24 -15.20
N VAL A 197 3.13 -0.45 -15.23
CA VAL A 197 3.19 -1.88 -15.49
C VAL A 197 3.70 -2.56 -14.25
N VAL A 198 3.02 -3.63 -13.85
CA VAL A 198 3.48 -4.54 -12.80
C VAL A 198 3.60 -5.91 -13.43
N ALA A 199 4.72 -6.58 -13.20
CA ALA A 199 4.94 -7.95 -13.67
C ALA A 199 5.70 -8.76 -12.62
N ALA A 200 5.59 -10.08 -12.67
CA ALA A 200 6.34 -10.99 -11.82
C ALA A 200 7.59 -11.46 -12.56
N PHE A 201 8.74 -11.41 -11.88
CA PHE A 201 10.02 -11.86 -12.40
C PHE A 201 10.61 -12.96 -11.54
N GLU A 202 11.40 -13.86 -12.14
CA GLU A 202 12.20 -14.79 -11.35
C GLU A 202 13.16 -14.01 -10.46
N PRO A 203 13.12 -14.22 -9.12
CA PRO A 203 13.87 -13.43 -8.18
C PRO A 203 15.37 -13.34 -8.50
N GLY A 204 15.89 -12.13 -8.55
CA GLY A 204 17.32 -11.87 -8.82
C GLY A 204 17.69 -11.87 -10.31
N THR A 205 16.71 -12.02 -11.21
CA THR A 205 16.92 -12.03 -12.66
C THR A 205 16.03 -11.00 -13.35
N ASP A 206 16.24 -10.83 -14.67
CA ASP A 206 15.38 -10.01 -15.53
C ASP A 206 14.40 -10.86 -16.35
N GLN A 207 14.18 -12.12 -15.95
CA GLN A 207 13.26 -13.04 -16.62
C GLN A 207 11.85 -12.83 -16.11
N GLU A 208 10.98 -12.30 -16.96
CA GLU A 208 9.55 -12.17 -16.68
C GLU A 208 8.88 -13.55 -16.66
N LEU A 209 8.00 -13.75 -15.70
CA LEU A 209 7.24 -14.97 -15.50
C LEU A 209 5.83 -14.84 -16.12
N PRO A 210 5.26 -15.94 -16.62
CA PRO A 210 3.87 -15.97 -17.08
C PRO A 210 2.87 -15.54 -16.00
N ILE A 211 1.73 -14.99 -16.43
CA ILE A 211 0.59 -14.67 -15.56
C ILE A 211 0.22 -15.89 -14.72
N GLY A 212 -0.09 -15.67 -13.45
CA GLY A 212 -0.40 -16.71 -12.46
C GLY A 212 0.83 -17.32 -11.78
N GLN A 213 2.02 -17.14 -12.32
CA GLN A 213 3.25 -17.60 -11.66
C GLN A 213 3.74 -16.60 -10.62
N ARG A 214 4.23 -17.14 -9.50
CA ARG A 214 4.77 -16.35 -8.39
C ARG A 214 6.21 -15.97 -8.63
N GLY A 215 6.50 -14.68 -8.52
CA GLY A 215 7.83 -14.10 -8.66
C GLY A 215 8.00 -12.84 -7.86
N GLU A 216 9.15 -12.18 -8.02
CA GLU A 216 9.35 -10.83 -7.54
C GLU A 216 8.48 -9.87 -8.35
N LEU A 217 7.64 -9.11 -7.68
CA LEU A 217 6.86 -8.07 -8.33
C LEU A 217 7.78 -6.88 -8.66
N CYS A 218 7.89 -6.57 -9.93
CA CYS A 218 8.60 -5.40 -10.40
C CYS A 218 7.63 -4.38 -10.98
N ILE A 219 7.96 -3.11 -10.84
CA ILE A 219 7.11 -1.99 -11.22
C ILE A 219 7.85 -1.10 -12.20
N SER A 220 7.20 -0.74 -13.30
CA SER A 220 7.69 0.24 -14.27
C SER A 220 6.61 1.28 -14.54
N GLY A 221 6.99 2.55 -14.63
CA GLY A 221 6.04 3.62 -14.91
C GLY A 221 6.58 5.02 -14.61
N PRO A 222 5.75 6.05 -14.78
CA PRO A 222 6.17 7.44 -14.67
C PRO A 222 6.49 7.91 -13.25
N CYS A 223 6.05 7.14 -12.24
CA CYS A 223 6.18 7.51 -10.84
C CYS A 223 7.43 6.90 -10.16
N LEU A 224 8.35 6.33 -10.94
CA LEU A 224 9.62 5.83 -10.41
C LEU A 224 10.48 6.99 -9.91
N MET A 225 11.10 6.80 -8.73
CA MET A 225 12.05 7.75 -8.18
C MET A 225 13.22 8.03 -9.13
N LYS A 226 13.85 9.18 -9.01
CA LYS A 226 15.13 9.46 -9.66
C LYS A 226 16.27 8.56 -9.13
N GLY A 227 16.22 8.23 -7.85
CA GLY A 227 17.18 7.39 -7.16
C GLY A 227 17.27 7.71 -5.68
N TYR A 228 18.14 7.01 -4.98
CA TYR A 228 18.47 7.33 -3.59
C TYR A 228 19.53 8.43 -3.50
N TYR A 229 19.32 9.41 -2.63
CA TYR A 229 20.26 10.51 -2.41
C TYR A 229 21.63 9.98 -1.95
N ASN A 230 22.67 10.33 -2.70
CA ASN A 230 24.06 9.88 -2.47
C ASN A 230 24.25 8.35 -2.33
N LYS A 231 23.39 7.54 -2.98
CA LYS A 231 23.47 6.08 -2.93
C LYS A 231 23.25 5.45 -4.31
N PRO A 232 24.18 5.64 -5.25
CA PRO A 232 24.03 5.16 -6.62
C PRO A 232 24.00 3.62 -6.71
N GLU A 233 24.76 2.94 -5.86
CA GLU A 233 24.80 1.46 -5.85
C GLU A 233 23.46 0.87 -5.43
N GLU A 234 22.85 1.37 -4.32
CA GLU A 234 21.54 0.91 -3.89
C GLU A 234 20.45 1.29 -4.89
N THR A 235 20.63 2.42 -5.61
CA THR A 235 19.73 2.81 -6.69
C THR A 235 19.78 1.79 -7.82
N ALA A 236 20.98 1.39 -8.26
CA ALA A 236 21.18 0.41 -9.32
C ALA A 236 20.70 -1.00 -8.94
N ILE A 237 20.68 -1.34 -7.65
CA ILE A 237 20.10 -2.61 -7.17
C ILE A 237 18.57 -2.61 -7.36
N LEU A 238 17.92 -1.49 -7.06
CA LEU A 238 16.46 -1.38 -7.12
C LEU A 238 15.96 -1.04 -8.52
N LEU A 239 16.54 -0.04 -9.17
CA LEU A 239 16.17 0.39 -10.52
C LEU A 239 17.07 -0.27 -11.55
N ARG A 240 16.51 -1.19 -12.35
CA ARG A 240 17.24 -1.91 -13.38
C ARG A 240 16.62 -1.66 -14.74
N ARG A 241 17.47 -1.47 -15.74
CA ARG A 241 17.03 -1.45 -17.13
C ARG A 241 17.02 -2.85 -17.69
N HIS A 242 15.86 -3.33 -18.07
CA HIS A 242 15.68 -4.66 -18.64
C HIS A 242 15.85 -4.67 -20.17
N PRO A 243 15.94 -5.87 -20.79
CA PRO A 243 16.07 -6.00 -22.25
C PRO A 243 14.89 -5.43 -23.05
N ASP A 244 13.72 -5.26 -22.44
CA ASP A 244 12.54 -4.61 -23.03
C ASP A 244 12.69 -3.08 -23.16
N GLY A 245 13.82 -2.53 -22.70
CA GLY A 245 14.15 -1.11 -22.71
C GLY A 245 13.54 -0.30 -21.56
N ARG A 246 12.69 -0.89 -20.72
CA ARG A 246 12.08 -0.23 -19.56
C ARG A 246 13.02 -0.24 -18.37
N VAL A 247 12.81 0.74 -17.49
CA VAL A 247 13.39 0.72 -16.15
C VAL A 247 12.36 0.10 -15.20
N TRP A 248 12.78 -0.89 -14.45
CA TRP A 248 11.96 -1.61 -13.48
C TRP A 248 12.48 -1.41 -12.07
N ALA A 249 11.56 -1.13 -11.13
CA ALA A 249 11.86 -1.17 -9.70
C ALA A 249 11.66 -2.59 -9.19
N HIS A 250 12.71 -3.23 -8.73
CA HIS A 250 12.72 -4.54 -8.06
C HIS A 250 12.30 -4.35 -6.62
N THR A 251 11.03 -4.65 -6.31
CA THR A 251 10.42 -4.26 -5.04
C THR A 251 10.87 -5.09 -3.84
N GLY A 252 11.37 -6.28 -4.10
CA GLY A 252 11.64 -7.28 -3.07
C GLY A 252 10.37 -7.92 -2.50
N ASP A 253 9.21 -7.66 -3.11
CA ASP A 253 7.93 -8.27 -2.73
C ASP A 253 7.61 -9.43 -3.68
N MET A 254 7.25 -10.58 -3.11
CA MET A 254 6.77 -11.73 -3.85
C MET A 254 5.27 -11.64 -4.07
N GLY A 255 4.84 -12.07 -5.26
CA GLY A 255 3.44 -12.07 -5.61
C GLY A 255 3.20 -12.61 -7.00
N TYR A 256 2.00 -12.38 -7.51
CA TYR A 256 1.61 -12.76 -8.86
C TYR A 256 0.48 -11.86 -9.38
N LEU A 257 0.26 -11.88 -10.67
CA LEU A 257 -0.93 -11.31 -11.31
C LEU A 257 -1.83 -12.47 -11.76
N ASP A 258 -3.14 -12.29 -11.61
CA ASP A 258 -4.10 -13.23 -12.19
C ASP A 258 -4.47 -12.84 -13.63
N GLU A 259 -5.30 -13.67 -14.27
CA GLU A 259 -5.74 -13.48 -15.66
C GLU A 259 -6.54 -12.19 -15.88
N ASP A 260 -7.17 -11.65 -14.84
CA ASP A 260 -7.90 -10.38 -14.86
C ASP A 260 -6.97 -9.16 -14.61
N GLY A 261 -5.67 -9.38 -14.37
CA GLY A 261 -4.67 -8.36 -14.10
C GLY A 261 -4.63 -7.87 -12.66
N PHE A 262 -5.32 -8.54 -11.73
CA PHE A 262 -5.23 -8.20 -10.31
C PHE A 262 -3.93 -8.72 -9.71
N VAL A 263 -3.29 -7.85 -8.91
CA VAL A 263 -2.04 -8.14 -8.22
C VAL A 263 -2.31 -8.71 -6.84
N PHE A 264 -1.64 -9.80 -6.52
CA PHE A 264 -1.69 -10.46 -5.22
C PHE A 264 -0.29 -10.48 -4.60
N LEU A 265 -0.20 -10.01 -3.34
CA LEU A 265 1.03 -10.03 -2.57
C LEU A 265 1.09 -11.27 -1.70
N ASP A 266 2.22 -11.95 -1.72
CA ASP A 266 2.48 -13.10 -0.86
C ASP A 266 3.32 -12.70 0.36
N SER A 267 4.54 -12.20 0.16
CA SER A 267 5.45 -11.80 1.25
C SER A 267 6.64 -11.00 0.73
N ARG A 268 7.43 -10.44 1.62
CA ARG A 268 8.77 -9.94 1.28
C ARG A 268 9.73 -11.11 0.99
N ILE A 269 10.58 -10.99 -0.03
CA ILE A 269 11.64 -11.99 -0.33
C ILE A 269 12.47 -12.27 0.91
N LYS A 270 12.83 -11.23 1.68
CA LYS A 270 13.61 -11.35 2.92
C LYS A 270 12.90 -12.10 4.06
N ARG A 271 11.56 -12.22 4.01
CA ARG A 271 10.78 -13.00 4.97
C ARG A 271 10.54 -14.44 4.51
N MET A 272 10.83 -14.76 3.26
CA MET A 272 10.65 -16.11 2.72
C MET A 272 11.49 -17.11 3.52
N ILE A 273 10.86 -18.19 3.92
CA ILE A 273 11.49 -19.28 4.67
C ILE A 273 11.88 -20.36 3.67
N ILE A 274 13.16 -20.67 3.59
CA ILE A 274 13.65 -21.76 2.73
C ILE A 274 13.91 -22.97 3.64
N ARG A 275 13.22 -24.06 3.37
CA ARG A 275 13.39 -25.33 4.07
C ARG A 275 14.68 -26.03 3.59
N HIS A 276 15.11 -27.07 4.34
CA HIS A 276 16.30 -27.87 4.00
C HIS A 276 16.22 -28.53 2.62
N ASP A 277 15.00 -28.83 2.14
CA ASP A 277 14.71 -29.44 0.83
C ASP A 277 14.59 -28.39 -0.29
N GLY A 278 14.88 -27.10 -0.02
CA GLY A 278 14.76 -26.00 -0.97
C GLY A 278 13.32 -25.47 -1.13
N PHE A 279 12.33 -26.06 -0.45
CA PHE A 279 10.95 -25.60 -0.55
C PHE A 279 10.80 -24.19 0.04
N LYS A 280 10.19 -23.29 -0.76
CA LYS A 280 9.97 -21.90 -0.39
C LYS A 280 8.61 -21.76 0.34
N VAL A 281 8.65 -21.39 1.62
CA VAL A 281 7.46 -21.14 2.43
C VAL A 281 7.26 -19.63 2.58
N PHE A 282 6.06 -19.16 2.25
CA PHE A 282 5.68 -17.76 2.38
C PHE A 282 4.89 -17.55 3.68
N PRO A 283 5.44 -16.81 4.66
CA PRO A 283 4.83 -16.57 5.97
C PRO A 283 3.37 -16.12 5.91
N SER A 284 3.06 -15.18 5.03
CA SER A 284 1.71 -14.63 4.88
C SER A 284 0.67 -15.67 4.46
N MET A 285 1.05 -16.71 3.70
CA MET A 285 0.11 -17.77 3.34
C MET A 285 -0.37 -18.54 4.58
N ILE A 286 0.54 -18.81 5.52
CA ILE A 286 0.21 -19.45 6.80
C ILE A 286 -0.55 -18.46 7.69
N GLU A 287 -0.09 -17.20 7.79
CA GLU A 287 -0.74 -16.13 8.54
C GLU A 287 -2.20 -15.94 8.09
N ASN A 288 -2.45 -15.96 6.79
CA ASN A 288 -3.79 -15.84 6.22
C ASN A 288 -4.73 -17.03 6.57
N VAL A 289 -4.19 -18.22 6.72
CA VAL A 289 -4.98 -19.40 7.14
C VAL A 289 -5.26 -19.34 8.64
N VAL A 290 -4.22 -19.11 9.44
CA VAL A 290 -4.31 -19.07 10.91
C VAL A 290 -5.22 -17.94 11.40
N SER A 291 -5.14 -16.76 10.78
CA SER A 291 -5.97 -15.60 11.13
C SER A 291 -7.47 -15.78 10.90
N ARG A 292 -7.90 -16.80 10.14
CA ARG A 292 -9.32 -17.13 9.95
C ARG A 292 -9.93 -17.83 11.17
N HIS A 293 -9.11 -18.37 12.06
CA HIS A 293 -9.64 -19.03 13.23
C HIS A 293 -10.29 -18.02 14.19
N PRO A 294 -11.53 -18.25 14.64
CA PRO A 294 -12.31 -17.26 15.40
C PRO A 294 -11.66 -16.83 16.73
N ALA A 295 -10.83 -17.68 17.32
CA ALA A 295 -10.11 -17.41 18.56
C ALA A 295 -8.83 -16.58 18.36
N VAL A 296 -8.33 -16.43 17.12
CA VAL A 296 -7.08 -15.71 16.83
C VAL A 296 -7.36 -14.22 16.72
N HIS A 297 -6.62 -13.43 17.49
CA HIS A 297 -6.60 -11.98 17.39
C HIS A 297 -5.54 -11.53 16.39
N GLN A 298 -4.33 -12.08 16.51
CA GLN A 298 -3.19 -11.77 15.64
C GLN A 298 -2.27 -12.98 15.55
N CYS A 299 -1.57 -13.15 14.42
CA CYS A 299 -0.51 -14.13 14.27
C CYS A 299 0.66 -13.58 13.46
N SER A 300 1.83 -14.17 13.66
CA SER A 300 3.04 -13.87 12.86
C SER A 300 3.84 -15.16 12.66
N VAL A 301 4.33 -15.37 11.44
CA VAL A 301 5.14 -16.53 11.07
C VAL A 301 6.58 -16.12 10.86
N VAL A 302 7.50 -16.83 11.50
CA VAL A 302 8.95 -16.60 11.39
C VAL A 302 9.69 -17.90 11.05
N GLY A 303 10.85 -17.78 10.43
CA GLY A 303 11.71 -18.92 10.17
C GLY A 303 12.57 -19.25 11.38
N CYS A 304 12.39 -20.42 11.98
CA CYS A 304 13.25 -20.96 13.01
C CYS A 304 14.25 -21.97 12.43
N ALA A 305 15.41 -22.12 13.09
CA ALA A 305 16.37 -23.13 12.68
C ALA A 305 15.75 -24.53 12.69
N ASP A 306 16.02 -25.30 11.66
CA ASP A 306 15.66 -26.71 11.61
C ASP A 306 16.60 -27.48 12.52
N LYS A 307 16.05 -28.19 13.54
CA LYS A 307 16.87 -28.95 14.50
C LYS A 307 17.36 -30.29 13.94
N ASP A 308 16.68 -30.77 12.92
CA ASP A 308 16.95 -32.07 12.31
C ASP A 308 17.90 -31.98 11.11
N HIS A 309 18.14 -30.76 10.62
CA HIS A 309 18.97 -30.49 9.44
C HIS A 309 19.93 -29.33 9.68
N THR A 310 21.16 -29.45 9.15
CA THR A 310 22.18 -28.40 9.26
C THR A 310 21.89 -27.14 8.45
N GLN A 311 21.00 -27.24 7.48
CA GLN A 311 20.59 -26.13 6.61
C GLN A 311 19.07 -26.02 6.56
N GLY A 312 18.60 -24.82 6.23
CA GLY A 312 17.18 -24.55 6.12
C GLY A 312 16.54 -24.04 7.41
N ARG A 313 15.28 -23.61 7.26
CA ARG A 313 14.44 -23.11 8.36
C ARG A 313 13.06 -23.72 8.28
N LEU A 314 12.41 -23.87 9.43
CA LEU A 314 11.02 -24.29 9.55
C LEU A 314 10.14 -23.10 9.93
N PRO A 315 8.90 -23.03 9.43
CA PRO A 315 7.97 -21.99 9.83
C PRO A 315 7.51 -22.22 11.28
N PHE A 316 7.60 -21.17 12.08
CA PHE A 316 7.09 -21.12 13.45
C PHE A 316 6.05 -20.01 13.57
N VAL A 317 4.90 -20.31 14.18
CA VAL A 317 3.77 -19.37 14.25
C VAL A 317 3.61 -18.86 15.67
N TYR A 318 3.70 -17.55 15.86
CA TYR A 318 3.26 -16.88 17.09
C TYR A 318 1.80 -16.51 16.94
N ILE A 319 0.98 -16.81 17.95
CA ILE A 319 -0.46 -16.54 17.94
C ILE A 319 -0.82 -15.75 19.20
N VAL A 320 -1.54 -14.65 19.01
CA VAL A 320 -2.22 -13.91 20.06
C VAL A 320 -3.69 -14.26 20.01
N LEU A 321 -4.23 -14.76 21.12
CA LEU A 321 -5.65 -15.09 21.23
C LEU A 321 -6.47 -13.86 21.60
N LYS A 322 -7.77 -13.88 21.26
CA LYS A 322 -8.74 -12.89 21.76
C LYS A 322 -8.91 -13.01 23.26
N ALA A 323 -9.24 -11.91 23.94
CA ALA A 323 -9.25 -11.81 25.41
C ALA A 323 -10.09 -12.88 26.14
N ASP A 324 -11.17 -13.36 25.52
CA ASP A 324 -12.09 -14.33 26.11
C ASP A 324 -11.79 -15.80 25.71
N THR A 325 -10.60 -16.04 25.15
CA THR A 325 -10.21 -17.35 24.63
C THR A 325 -9.11 -17.96 25.50
N THR A 326 -9.34 -19.12 26.05
CA THR A 326 -8.30 -19.94 26.71
C THR A 326 -7.70 -20.92 25.73
N ALA A 327 -6.38 -20.96 25.64
CA ALA A 327 -5.68 -22.04 24.93
C ALA A 327 -5.98 -23.37 25.65
N LYS A 328 -6.55 -24.33 24.93
CA LYS A 328 -6.71 -25.71 25.41
C LYS A 328 -5.49 -26.52 24.99
#